data_30cce1d1b31ff53f935c6bd9a07a39ee
#
_entry.id   30cce1d1b31ff53f935c6bd9a07a39ee
#
_cell.length_a   1.000
_cell.length_b   1.000
_cell.length_c   1.000
_cell.angle_alpha   90.00
_cell.angle_beta   90.00
_cell.angle_gamma   90.00
#
_symmetry.space_group_name_H-M   'P 1'
#
loop_
_entity.id
_entity.type
_entity.pdbx_description
1 polymer ?
#
loop_
_entity_poly.entity_id
_entity_poly.type
_entity_poly.pdbx_seq_one_letter_code
_entity_poly.pdbx_strand_id
1 'polypeptide(L)'
;SFLLFRLMRINETQLGLVLALGLALAGCGGEKGDIHAAAYAGDLPKVKQLVAGGVDINKRDKKKVTPLHVAAFQGNTRHIAMAKWLLANGANAGARDFEGKTPLDKASERGNTEIADVIRAGRTGGGGRQLIDGGVGVSEVLDF
;
A
#
# COMPACT_ATOMS: atom_id res chain seq x y z
N SER A 1 8.18 27.12 -36.87
CA SER A 1 7.46 26.57 -35.74
C SER A 1 6.85 25.21 -36.08
N PHE A 2 6.37 25.09 -37.28
CA PHE A 2 5.80 23.84 -37.74
C PHE A 2 6.87 22.73 -37.83
N LEU A 3 8.03 23.12 -38.32
CA LEU A 3 9.19 22.22 -38.37
C LEU A 3 9.66 21.84 -36.98
N LEU A 4 9.67 22.78 -36.09
CA LEU A 4 9.99 22.53 -34.69
C LEU A 4 8.99 21.57 -34.06
N PHE A 5 7.72 21.77 -34.34
CA PHE A 5 6.68 20.90 -33.85
C PHE A 5 6.85 19.49 -34.41
N ARG A 6 7.27 19.42 -35.67
CA ARG A 6 7.49 18.15 -36.31
C ARG A 6 8.71 17.44 -35.77
N LEU A 7 9.74 18.19 -35.47
CA LEU A 7 10.89 17.65 -34.77
C LEU A 7 10.54 17.18 -33.39
N MET A 8 9.67 17.91 -32.72
CA MET A 8 9.20 17.54 -31.40
C MET A 8 8.19 16.41 -31.42
N ARG A 9 7.73 16.04 -32.62
CA ARG A 9 6.81 14.90 -32.70
C ARG A 9 7.42 13.61 -32.21
N ILE A 10 8.72 13.48 -32.38
CA ILE A 10 9.44 12.36 -31.81
C ILE A 10 9.33 12.37 -30.29
N ASN A 11 9.05 13.54 -29.76
CA ASN A 11 9.00 13.77 -28.33
C ASN A 11 7.61 13.69 -27.76
N GLU A 12 6.75 12.94 -28.41
CA GLU A 12 5.43 12.72 -27.84
C GLU A 12 5.52 12.12 -26.45
N THR A 13 6.46 11.20 -26.29
CA THR A 13 6.74 10.62 -24.98
C THR A 13 7.30 11.67 -24.03
N GLN A 14 8.17 12.53 -24.56
CA GLN A 14 8.73 13.62 -23.76
C GLN A 14 7.67 14.67 -23.45
N LEU A 15 6.80 14.93 -24.40
CA LEU A 15 5.70 15.85 -24.15
C LEU A 15 4.80 15.32 -23.04
N GLY A 16 4.48 14.04 -23.10
CA GLY A 16 3.75 13.39 -22.02
C GLY A 16 4.48 13.44 -20.69
N LEU A 17 5.79 13.28 -20.75
CA LEU A 17 6.63 13.36 -19.57
C LEU A 17 6.64 14.76 -18.98
N VAL A 18 6.77 15.77 -19.85
CA VAL A 18 6.75 17.18 -19.43
C VAL A 18 5.37 17.52 -18.83
N LEU A 19 4.31 17.07 -19.45
CA LEU A 19 2.98 17.25 -18.89
C LEU A 19 2.83 16.54 -17.55
N ALA A 20 3.36 15.34 -17.45
CA ALA A 20 3.32 14.61 -16.21
C ALA A 20 4.12 15.32 -15.11
N LEU A 21 5.27 15.87 -15.47
CA LEU A 21 6.07 16.67 -14.54
C LEU A 21 5.36 17.95 -14.14
N GLY A 22 4.74 18.60 -15.13
CA GLY A 22 3.97 19.81 -14.85
C GLY A 22 2.80 19.54 -13.93
N LEU A 23 2.10 18.45 -14.15
CA LEU A 23 1.01 18.02 -13.28
C LEU A 23 1.52 17.66 -11.90
N ALA A 24 2.68 17.01 -11.83
CA ALA A 24 3.28 16.65 -10.56
C ALA A 24 3.65 17.90 -9.77
N LEU A 25 4.20 18.91 -10.43
CA LEU A 25 4.53 20.17 -9.80
C LEU A 25 3.28 20.93 -9.36
N ALA A 26 2.26 20.94 -10.20
CA ALA A 26 0.99 21.55 -9.84
C ALA A 26 0.34 20.80 -8.67
N GLY A 27 0.46 19.48 -8.66
CA GLY A 27 -0.06 18.66 -7.59
C GLY A 27 0.71 18.81 -6.29
N CYS A 28 1.98 19.16 -6.36
CA CYS A 28 2.80 19.35 -5.16
C CYS A 28 2.26 20.46 -4.25
N GLY A 29 1.63 21.44 -4.81
CA GLY A 29 1.14 22.58 -4.04
C GLY A 29 -0.14 22.32 -3.30
N GLY A 30 -0.97 21.40 -3.75
CA GLY A 30 -2.32 21.37 -3.28
C GLY A 30 -2.81 20.08 -2.68
N GLU A 31 -2.40 19.02 -3.29
CA GLU A 31 -3.09 17.76 -3.01
C GLU A 31 -2.20 16.81 -2.22
N LYS A 32 -2.05 17.13 -0.98
CA LYS A 32 -1.64 16.07 -0.08
C LYS A 32 -2.87 15.20 0.14
N GLY A 33 -3.18 14.39 -0.85
CA GLY A 33 -4.28 13.46 -0.72
C GLY A 33 -4.12 12.68 0.56
N ASP A 34 -5.22 12.49 1.25
CA ASP A 34 -5.20 11.74 2.49
C ASP A 34 -5.13 10.25 2.16
N ILE A 35 -4.00 9.63 2.50
CA ILE A 35 -3.80 8.21 2.26
C ILE A 35 -4.83 7.36 3.03
N HIS A 36 -5.31 7.86 4.17
CA HIS A 36 -6.35 7.15 4.93
C HIS A 36 -7.69 7.18 4.21
N ALA A 37 -8.03 8.32 3.62
CA ALA A 37 -9.24 8.44 2.82
C ALA A 37 -9.19 7.53 1.60
N ALA A 38 -8.05 7.50 0.91
CA ALA A 38 -7.84 6.60 -0.23
C ALA A 38 -7.90 5.13 0.21
N ALA A 39 -7.31 4.82 1.35
CA ALA A 39 -7.36 3.48 1.91
C ALA A 39 -8.79 3.08 2.28
N TYR A 40 -9.55 4.00 2.86
CA TYR A 40 -10.94 3.74 3.24
C TYR A 40 -11.81 3.46 2.01
N ALA A 41 -11.58 4.18 0.95
CA ALA A 41 -12.30 3.99 -0.33
C ALA A 41 -11.90 2.69 -1.04
N GLY A 42 -10.79 2.08 -0.65
CA GLY A 42 -10.24 0.92 -1.34
C GLY A 42 -9.60 1.28 -2.67
N ASP A 43 -9.17 2.53 -2.81
CA ASP A 43 -8.58 3.06 -4.04
C ASP A 43 -7.08 2.81 -4.04
N LEU A 44 -6.70 1.59 -4.42
CA LEU A 44 -5.31 1.18 -4.48
C LEU A 44 -4.48 2.04 -5.44
N PRO A 45 -4.96 2.39 -6.65
CA PRO A 45 -4.21 3.29 -7.53
C PRO A 45 -3.88 4.62 -6.86
N LYS A 46 -4.83 5.20 -6.15
CA LYS A 46 -4.63 6.46 -5.43
C LYS A 46 -3.61 6.32 -4.30
N VAL A 47 -3.70 5.22 -3.53
CA VAL A 47 -2.72 4.92 -2.48
C VAL A 47 -1.32 4.81 -3.07
N LYS A 48 -1.17 4.07 -4.18
CA LYS A 48 0.12 3.94 -4.87
C LYS A 48 0.66 5.29 -5.30
N GLN A 49 -0.20 6.13 -5.87
CA GLN A 49 0.17 7.47 -6.32
C GLN A 49 0.65 8.33 -5.16
N LEU A 50 -0.04 8.29 -4.03
CA LEU A 50 0.32 9.06 -2.85
C LEU A 50 1.66 8.62 -2.28
N VAL A 51 1.89 7.31 -2.17
CA VAL A 51 3.15 6.77 -1.68
C VAL A 51 4.30 7.12 -2.65
N ALA A 52 4.06 7.01 -3.96
CA ALA A 52 5.04 7.43 -4.96
C ALA A 52 5.35 8.93 -4.87
N GLY A 53 4.37 9.72 -4.44
CA GLY A 53 4.54 11.15 -4.20
C GLY A 53 5.22 11.51 -2.89
N GLY A 54 5.65 10.51 -2.11
CA GLY A 54 6.38 10.73 -0.88
C GLY A 54 5.54 10.67 0.40
N VAL A 55 4.27 10.28 0.29
CA VAL A 55 3.45 10.08 1.49
C VAL A 55 3.90 8.80 2.19
N ASP A 56 4.12 8.87 3.49
CA ASP A 56 4.54 7.72 4.28
C ASP A 56 3.46 6.63 4.26
N ILE A 57 3.85 5.43 3.83
CA ILE A 57 2.98 4.26 3.80
C ILE A 57 2.48 3.88 5.20
N ASN A 58 3.24 4.25 6.22
CA ASN A 58 2.91 4.01 7.63
C ASN A 58 2.36 5.25 8.31
N LYS A 59 1.90 6.22 7.53
CA LYS A 59 1.35 7.46 8.08
C LYS A 59 0.24 7.14 9.08
N ARG A 60 0.28 7.81 10.22
CA ARG A 60 -0.68 7.61 11.30
C ARG A 60 -1.60 8.82 11.37
N ASP A 61 -2.88 8.56 11.53
CA ASP A 61 -3.85 9.62 11.75
C ASP A 61 -3.89 10.00 13.24
N LYS A 62 -4.87 10.83 13.61
CA LYS A 62 -5.04 11.27 14.99
C LYS A 62 -5.29 10.12 15.97
N LYS A 63 -5.81 9.02 15.47
CA LYS A 63 -6.07 7.81 16.26
C LYS A 63 -4.95 6.78 16.12
N LYS A 64 -3.81 7.19 15.56
CA LYS A 64 -2.65 6.34 15.29
C LYS A 64 -2.97 5.19 14.34
N VAL A 65 -4.03 5.32 13.56
CA VAL A 65 -4.46 4.34 12.57
C VAL A 65 -3.57 4.49 11.33
N THR A 66 -3.07 3.39 10.78
CA THR A 66 -2.31 3.38 9.52
C THR A 66 -3.23 2.93 8.38
N PRO A 67 -2.82 3.15 7.11
CA PRO A 67 -3.61 2.64 5.99
C PRO A 67 -3.88 1.14 6.06
N LEU A 68 -2.93 0.38 6.62
CA LEU A 68 -3.11 -1.07 6.79
C LEU A 68 -4.21 -1.40 7.81
N HIS A 69 -4.34 -0.61 8.87
CA HIS A 69 -5.47 -0.76 9.80
C HIS A 69 -6.81 -0.54 9.10
N VAL A 70 -6.87 0.48 8.25
CA VAL A 70 -8.09 0.80 7.50
C VAL A 70 -8.46 -0.36 6.57
N ALA A 71 -7.47 -0.88 5.83
CA ALA A 71 -7.69 -2.00 4.94
C ALA A 71 -8.18 -3.23 5.73
N ALA A 72 -7.56 -3.51 6.87
CA ALA A 72 -7.93 -4.64 7.73
C ALA A 72 -9.35 -4.51 8.27
N PHE A 73 -9.74 -3.31 8.65
CA PHE A 73 -11.08 -3.05 9.17
C PHE A 73 -12.16 -3.23 8.10
N GLN A 74 -11.90 -2.78 6.88
CA GLN A 74 -12.87 -2.88 5.78
C GLN A 74 -12.99 -4.30 5.21
N GLY A 75 -11.87 -4.99 5.01
CA GLY A 75 -11.81 -6.42 4.71
C GLY A 75 -12.41 -6.90 3.40
N ASN A 76 -12.85 -6.01 2.51
CA ASN A 76 -13.40 -6.46 1.24
C ASN A 76 -12.29 -6.71 0.20
N THR A 77 -12.65 -7.28 -0.94
CA THR A 77 -11.68 -7.70 -1.98
C THR A 77 -10.68 -6.62 -2.35
N ARG A 78 -11.15 -5.37 -2.49
CA ARG A 78 -10.26 -4.25 -2.83
C ARG A 78 -9.25 -4.00 -1.73
N HIS A 79 -9.68 -4.11 -0.49
CA HIS A 79 -8.83 -3.87 0.68
C HIS A 79 -7.86 -5.02 0.91
N ILE A 80 -8.24 -6.24 0.53
CA ILE A 80 -7.34 -7.38 0.55
C ILE A 80 -6.18 -7.15 -0.42
N ALA A 81 -6.49 -6.72 -1.66
CA ALA A 81 -5.47 -6.38 -2.65
C ALA A 81 -4.58 -5.23 -2.16
N MET A 82 -5.19 -4.24 -1.51
CA MET A 82 -4.46 -3.11 -0.93
C MET A 82 -3.55 -3.57 0.20
N ALA A 83 -4.03 -4.41 1.10
CA ALA A 83 -3.22 -4.92 2.21
C ALA A 83 -2.01 -5.70 1.70
N LYS A 84 -2.20 -6.54 0.68
CA LYS A 84 -1.09 -7.26 0.03
C LYS A 84 -0.05 -6.29 -0.49
N TRP A 85 -0.50 -5.25 -1.19
CA TRP A 85 0.41 -4.26 -1.74
C TRP A 85 1.12 -3.46 -0.64
N LEU A 86 0.37 -3.02 0.38
CA LEU A 86 0.94 -2.28 1.51
C LEU A 86 2.04 -3.08 2.20
N LEU A 87 1.77 -4.34 2.51
CA LEU A 87 2.74 -5.22 3.16
C LEU A 87 3.97 -5.46 2.29
N ALA A 88 3.78 -5.64 0.98
CA ALA A 88 4.89 -5.81 0.04
C ALA A 88 5.78 -4.56 -0.05
N ASN A 89 5.23 -3.40 0.31
CA ASN A 89 5.96 -2.13 0.24
C ASN A 89 6.36 -1.59 1.61
N GLY A 90 6.38 -2.44 2.62
CA GLY A 90 6.94 -2.09 3.92
C GLY A 90 5.95 -1.54 4.95
N ALA A 91 4.65 -1.77 4.75
CA ALA A 91 3.68 -1.39 5.77
C ALA A 91 3.92 -2.19 7.05
N ASN A 92 3.86 -1.51 8.17
CA ASN A 92 4.11 -2.12 9.47
C ASN A 92 2.87 -2.85 9.98
N ALA A 93 2.90 -4.18 9.86
CA ALA A 93 1.81 -5.04 10.34
C ALA A 93 1.70 -5.10 11.86
N GLY A 94 2.72 -4.63 12.56
CA GLY A 94 2.74 -4.58 14.03
C GLY A 94 2.40 -3.22 14.61
N ALA A 95 2.04 -2.25 13.76
CA ALA A 95 1.67 -0.92 14.23
C ALA A 95 0.44 -1.02 15.14
N ARG A 96 0.44 -0.21 16.20
CA ARG A 96 -0.69 -0.19 17.13
C ARG A 96 -1.39 1.15 17.05
N ASP A 97 -2.70 1.12 17.03
CA ASP A 97 -3.52 2.32 17.08
C ASP A 97 -3.65 2.84 18.53
N PHE A 98 -4.52 3.82 18.75
CA PHE A 98 -4.69 4.41 20.09
C PHE A 98 -5.29 3.43 21.10
N GLU A 99 -5.96 2.37 20.64
CA GLU A 99 -6.49 1.31 21.49
C GLU A 99 -5.47 0.20 21.73
N GLY A 100 -4.27 0.33 21.17
CA GLY A 100 -3.25 -0.70 21.23
C GLY A 100 -3.47 -1.84 20.26
N LYS A 101 -4.42 -1.72 19.36
CA LYS A 101 -4.79 -2.79 18.43
C LYS A 101 -3.94 -2.72 17.15
N THR A 102 -3.57 -3.89 16.67
CA THR A 102 -2.86 -4.04 15.39
C THR A 102 -3.84 -4.16 14.23
N PRO A 103 -3.39 -4.00 12.98
CA PRO A 103 -4.24 -4.29 11.83
C PRO A 103 -4.85 -5.69 11.89
N LEU A 104 -4.08 -6.66 12.38
CA LEU A 104 -4.58 -8.03 12.52
C LEU A 104 -5.73 -8.11 13.52
N ASP A 105 -5.62 -7.40 14.64
CA ASP A 105 -6.68 -7.35 15.64
C ASP A 105 -7.96 -6.75 15.05
N LYS A 106 -7.80 -5.66 14.28
CA LYS A 106 -8.94 -5.02 13.61
C LYS A 106 -9.61 -5.96 12.61
N ALA A 107 -8.82 -6.72 11.85
CA ALA A 107 -9.37 -7.72 10.92
C ALA A 107 -10.14 -8.80 11.68
N SER A 108 -9.57 -9.27 12.77
CA SER A 108 -10.19 -10.32 13.58
C SER A 108 -11.51 -9.86 14.21
N GLU A 109 -11.52 -8.63 14.74
CA GLU A 109 -12.73 -8.06 15.35
C GLU A 109 -13.88 -7.95 14.35
N ARG A 110 -13.55 -7.72 13.07
CA ARG A 110 -14.55 -7.59 12.02
C ARG A 110 -14.88 -8.93 11.35
N GLY A 111 -14.19 -10.00 11.74
CA GLY A 111 -14.37 -11.29 11.11
C GLY A 111 -13.78 -11.37 9.70
N ASN A 112 -12.88 -10.48 9.36
CA ASN A 112 -12.23 -10.41 8.06
C ASN A 112 -11.09 -11.43 7.99
N THR A 113 -11.43 -12.71 7.94
CA THR A 113 -10.44 -13.79 8.02
C THR A 113 -9.43 -13.76 6.89
N GLU A 114 -9.89 -13.48 5.68
CA GLU A 114 -9.01 -13.48 4.50
C GLU A 114 -7.92 -12.42 4.62
N ILE A 115 -8.27 -11.21 5.01
CA ILE A 115 -7.26 -10.16 5.18
C ILE A 115 -6.40 -10.41 6.41
N ALA A 116 -6.94 -11.05 7.43
CA ALA A 116 -6.17 -11.45 8.60
C ALA A 116 -5.06 -12.42 8.21
N ASP A 117 -5.36 -13.38 7.34
CA ASP A 117 -4.38 -14.34 6.83
C ASP A 117 -3.32 -13.66 5.97
N VAL A 118 -3.73 -12.70 5.15
CA VAL A 118 -2.80 -11.89 4.37
C VAL A 118 -1.82 -11.13 5.29
N ILE A 119 -2.34 -10.55 6.38
CA ILE A 119 -1.50 -9.82 7.32
C ILE A 119 -0.55 -10.77 8.06
N ARG A 120 -1.02 -11.96 8.45
CA ARG A 120 -0.16 -12.96 9.08
C ARG A 120 0.98 -13.37 8.15
N ALA A 121 0.64 -13.66 6.89
CA ALA A 121 1.63 -14.03 5.89
C ALA A 121 2.63 -12.91 5.65
N GLY A 122 2.16 -11.66 5.60
CA GLY A 122 3.02 -10.50 5.43
C GLY A 122 3.98 -10.30 6.60
N ARG A 123 3.55 -10.59 7.81
CA ARG A 123 4.42 -10.50 8.98
C ARG A 123 5.57 -11.49 8.92
N THR A 124 5.27 -12.72 8.57
CA THR A 124 6.30 -13.76 8.49
C THR A 124 7.23 -13.55 7.30
N GLY A 125 6.66 -13.18 6.15
CA GLY A 125 7.43 -12.93 4.95
C GLY A 125 8.33 -11.71 5.06
N GLY A 126 7.83 -10.69 5.72
CA GLY A 126 8.61 -9.47 5.91
C GLY A 126 9.73 -9.64 6.92
N GLY A 127 9.56 -10.59 7.83
CA GLY A 127 10.56 -10.87 8.85
C GLY A 127 11.65 -11.79 8.37
N GLY A 128 11.52 -12.39 7.26
CA GLY A 128 12.52 -13.23 6.76
C GLY A 128 12.00 -14.56 6.34
N ARG A 129 11.74 -14.93 6.42
CA ARG A 129 11.41 -15.83 5.93
C ARG A 129 10.72 -16.80 6.05
N GLN A 130 10.76 -16.96 6.38
CA GLN A 130 10.14 -17.66 6.59
C GLN A 130 9.66 -18.46 6.39
N LEU A 131 10.07 -18.70 6.45
CA LEU A 131 9.63 -19.39 6.37
C LEU A 131 9.08 -20.17 6.30
N ILE A 132 9.42 -20.36 6.33
CA ILE A 132 8.97 -21.00 6.39
C ILE A 132 8.26 -21.54 6.55
N ASP A 133 8.78 -21.34 6.72
CA ASP A 133 8.20 -21.96 6.94
C ASP A 133 7.54 -22.46 6.91
N GLY A 134 7.84 -22.39 6.90
CA GLY A 134 7.25 -22.96 7.04
C GLY A 134 6.96 -23.53 6.82
N GLY A 135 7.32 -23.55 6.88
CA GLY A 135 7.07 -24.18 6.87
C GLY A 135 7.08 -24.70 6.58
N VAL A 136 7.46 -24.64 6.75
CA VAL A 136 7.48 -25.39 6.65
C VAL A 136 7.54 -25.97 6.56
N GLY A 137 7.90 -25.89 6.54
CA GLY A 137 7.99 -26.45 6.69
C GLY A 137 8.24 -27.01 6.41
N VAL A 138 8.62 -27.01 6.57
CA VAL A 138 8.77 -27.68 6.52
C VAL A 138 8.83 -28.38 6.41
N SER A 139 9.04 -28.18 6.45
CA SER A 139 9.11 -28.95 6.54
C SER A 139 9.13 -29.67 6.31
N GLU A 140 9.36 -29.45 6.30
CA GLU A 140 9.41 -30.20 6.24
C GLU A 140 9.48 -30.83 6.03
N VAL A 141 9.66 -30.77 6.11
CA VAL A 141 9.75 -31.44 6.11
C VAL A 141 9.84 -32.25 5.91
N LEU A 142 10.16 -32.19 5.95
CA LEU A 142 10.33 -32.99 5.97
C LEU A 142 10.36 -33.98 5.76
N ASP A 143 10.52 -33.89 5.71
CA ASP A 143 10.59 -34.81 5.67
C ASP A 143 10.72 -35.67 5.50
N PHE A 144 10.85 -35.43 5.46
CA PHE A 144 11.24 -36.40 5.40
C PHE A 144 11.35 -37.25 5.67
#